data_1ab602dc793c8ff255b4d09b58d7489b
#
_entry.id   1ab602dc793c8ff255b4d09b58d7489b
#
_cell.length_a   1.000
_cell.length_b   1.000
_cell.length_c   1.000
_cell.angle_alpha   90.00
_cell.angle_beta   90.00
_cell.angle_gamma   90.00
#
_symmetry.space_group_name_H-M   'P 1'
#
loop_
_entity.id
_entity.type
_entity.pdbx_description
1 polymer ?
#
loop_
_entity_poly.entity_id
_entity_poly.type
_entity_poly.pdbx_seq_one_letter_code
_entity_poly.pdbx_strand_id
1 'polypeptide(L)'
;MLLVALFPTPGGQPAQSEFIMQPLSTIPVSHGVVKLVSPRDLDRCDAWKRAFDTRCKDHRYYEIIEKTLQSGFEHYYLLLEDHSGSVRAVQPVFFVRQNLVEGIPGKIRSIVDFVRKKFPRFLTMRVLMVGCAGGEGHLGACSPEDEQWVAETLHESLHTIAKQKKASLVVLKDFPSRYREKLSSFSSNGYARVPSMPLTELALNYADFDEFLGTLGKATRKNLRRKFRKTERAPKIELEVVTDITPYVDEIYPLYLQVHERSALKFETLTKDYFRSLGQEMPERARFFIWRQLGKIVAFSSCLVHGDTIYDDCLGLDYSVALDLHLYFYTLRDVISWSLQQRLKYYCSNPLNYDPKLHLGCRLVPLDLYVRHTAPVLNPIFRRAVKYLEPTRHDPVLRQFPNASEL
;
A
#
# COMPACT_ATOMS: atom_id res chain seq x y z
N MET A 1 -79.84 -17.30 2.17
CA MET A 1 -78.71 -16.98 3.09
C MET A 1 -77.47 -17.08 2.31
N LEU A 2 -77.02 -15.96 1.71
CA LEU A 2 -75.83 -15.86 0.87
C LEU A 2 -74.61 -15.58 1.74
N LEU A 3 -73.60 -16.46 1.70
CA LEU A 3 -72.27 -16.19 2.22
C LEU A 3 -71.46 -15.44 1.14
N VAL A 4 -71.09 -14.19 1.43
CA VAL A 4 -70.14 -13.41 0.62
C VAL A 4 -68.75 -13.72 1.14
N ALA A 5 -67.93 -14.38 0.33
CA ALA A 5 -66.52 -14.57 0.61
C ALA A 5 -65.75 -13.29 0.28
N LEU A 6 -65.16 -12.68 1.29
CA LEU A 6 -64.19 -11.60 1.14
C LEU A 6 -62.81 -12.17 0.76
N PHE A 7 -62.36 -11.88 -0.47
CA PHE A 7 -60.98 -12.13 -0.91
C PHE A 7 -60.06 -11.03 -0.33
N PRO A 8 -58.90 -11.36 0.20
CA PRO A 8 -57.91 -10.36 0.56
C PRO A 8 -57.20 -9.86 -0.72
N THR A 9 -57.12 -8.54 -0.82
CA THR A 9 -56.31 -7.85 -1.86
C THR A 9 -54.81 -8.21 -1.73
N PRO A 10 -54.10 -8.45 -2.83
CA PRO A 10 -52.68 -8.78 -2.79
C PRO A 10 -51.81 -7.54 -2.60
N GLY A 11 -50.95 -7.63 -1.60
CA GLY A 11 -49.57 -7.15 -1.65
C GLY A 11 -49.30 -5.66 -1.77
N GLY A 12 -49.28 -5.00 -0.61
CA GLY A 12 -48.34 -3.90 -0.50
C GLY A 12 -46.88 -4.45 -0.60
N GLN A 13 -46.13 -4.00 -1.57
CA GLN A 13 -44.66 -4.21 -1.60
C GLN A 13 -44.13 -3.66 -0.25
N PRO A 14 -43.18 -4.37 0.41
CA PRO A 14 -42.51 -3.79 1.56
C PRO A 14 -41.75 -2.57 1.05
N ALA A 15 -42.06 -1.43 1.68
CA ALA A 15 -41.32 -0.19 1.47
C ALA A 15 -39.82 -0.55 1.61
N GLN A 16 -39.06 -0.36 0.55
CA GLN A 16 -37.60 -0.36 0.63
C GLN A 16 -37.27 0.71 1.67
N SER A 17 -36.84 0.28 2.85
CA SER A 17 -36.29 1.21 3.83
C SER A 17 -35.12 1.90 3.13
N GLU A 18 -35.29 3.17 2.78
CA GLU A 18 -34.18 4.02 2.37
C GLU A 18 -33.13 3.95 3.48
N PHE A 19 -32.03 3.31 3.19
CA PHE A 19 -30.90 3.26 4.10
C PHE A 19 -30.32 4.67 4.12
N ILE A 20 -30.75 5.48 5.09
CA ILE A 20 -30.23 6.83 5.29
C ILE A 20 -28.84 6.67 5.87
N MET A 21 -27.83 6.86 5.03
CA MET A 21 -26.43 6.95 5.45
C MET A 21 -26.32 8.01 6.56
N GLN A 22 -25.85 7.63 7.75
CA GLN A 22 -25.62 8.56 8.84
C GLN A 22 -24.12 8.88 8.95
N PRO A 23 -23.64 9.99 8.37
CA PRO A 23 -22.25 10.36 8.45
C PRO A 23 -21.84 10.64 9.90
N LEU A 24 -20.65 10.16 10.29
CA LEU A 24 -20.05 10.42 11.60
C LEU A 24 -19.69 11.91 11.78
N SER A 25 -19.45 12.60 10.69
CA SER A 25 -19.18 14.04 10.63
C SER A 25 -19.44 14.55 9.22
N THR A 26 -19.93 15.78 9.11
CA THR A 26 -20.17 16.50 7.86
C THR A 26 -19.44 17.84 7.92
N ILE A 27 -18.64 18.13 6.91
CA ILE A 27 -17.78 19.33 6.85
C ILE A 27 -18.08 20.05 5.55
N PRO A 28 -18.65 21.26 5.62
CA PRO A 28 -18.81 22.12 4.44
C PRO A 28 -17.43 22.60 3.98
N VAL A 29 -17.24 22.63 2.69
CA VAL A 29 -16.05 23.13 2.00
C VAL A 29 -16.45 24.03 0.83
N SER A 30 -15.52 24.80 0.26
CA SER A 30 -15.85 25.76 -0.82
C SER A 30 -16.42 25.07 -2.07
N HIS A 31 -16.14 23.80 -2.29
CA HIS A 31 -16.57 23.05 -3.47
C HIS A 31 -17.70 22.02 -3.19
N GLY A 32 -18.29 22.04 -2.01
CA GLY A 32 -19.35 21.09 -1.64
C GLY A 32 -19.30 20.66 -0.19
N VAL A 33 -19.40 19.34 0.05
CA VAL A 33 -19.45 18.76 1.40
C VAL A 33 -18.58 17.52 1.47
N VAL A 34 -17.84 17.38 2.59
CA VAL A 34 -17.10 16.15 2.91
C VAL A 34 -17.79 15.44 4.08
N LYS A 35 -18.16 14.18 3.87
CA LYS A 35 -18.77 13.34 4.88
C LYS A 35 -17.79 12.25 5.33
N LEU A 36 -17.51 12.19 6.62
CA LEU A 36 -16.76 11.07 7.21
C LEU A 36 -17.74 9.93 7.50
N VAL A 37 -17.51 8.78 6.91
CA VAL A 37 -18.37 7.61 7.02
C VAL A 37 -17.61 6.38 7.49
N SER A 38 -18.33 5.42 8.02
CA SER A 38 -17.79 4.11 8.36
C SER A 38 -17.71 3.21 7.11
N PRO A 39 -16.89 2.16 7.12
CA PRO A 39 -16.83 1.19 6.02
C PRO A 39 -18.19 0.61 5.63
N ARG A 40 -19.04 0.31 6.60
CA ARG A 40 -20.38 -0.28 6.38
C ARG A 40 -21.31 0.61 5.54
N ASP A 41 -21.03 1.90 5.50
CA ASP A 41 -21.82 2.87 4.74
C ASP A 41 -21.51 2.82 3.22
N LEU A 42 -20.42 2.11 2.81
CA LEU A 42 -19.99 2.02 1.42
C LEU A 42 -20.59 0.86 0.62
N ASP A 43 -21.20 -0.12 1.26
CA ASP A 43 -21.71 -1.35 0.61
C ASP A 43 -22.65 -1.04 -0.58
N ARG A 44 -23.31 0.10 -0.59
CA ARG A 44 -24.23 0.55 -1.64
C ARG A 44 -23.77 1.82 -2.37
N CYS A 45 -22.51 2.19 -2.21
CA CYS A 45 -21.95 3.40 -2.83
C CYS A 45 -21.29 3.08 -4.17
N ASP A 46 -21.99 3.28 -5.28
CA ASP A 46 -21.43 3.05 -6.62
C ASP A 46 -20.21 3.91 -6.92
N ALA A 47 -20.12 5.10 -6.31
CA ALA A 47 -18.92 5.95 -6.41
C ALA A 47 -17.69 5.27 -5.82
N TRP A 48 -17.84 4.45 -4.77
CA TRP A 48 -16.75 3.68 -4.19
C TRP A 48 -16.14 2.69 -5.19
N LYS A 49 -16.96 1.98 -5.92
CA LYS A 49 -16.50 1.03 -6.94
C LYS A 49 -15.74 1.71 -8.08
N ARG A 50 -16.16 2.94 -8.45
CA ARG A 50 -15.51 3.71 -9.53
C ARG A 50 -14.20 4.39 -9.11
N ALA A 51 -14.05 4.72 -7.82
CA ALA A 51 -12.94 5.55 -7.35
C ALA A 51 -11.54 4.98 -7.66
N PHE A 52 -11.41 3.66 -7.75
CA PHE A 52 -10.13 2.97 -7.96
C PHE A 52 -10.17 1.89 -9.05
N ASP A 53 -11.20 1.88 -9.91
CA ASP A 53 -11.43 0.82 -10.92
C ASP A 53 -10.27 0.67 -11.91
N THR A 54 -9.58 1.75 -12.22
CA THR A 54 -8.41 1.78 -13.12
C THR A 54 -7.09 1.44 -12.42
N ARG A 55 -7.11 1.14 -11.11
CA ARG A 55 -5.91 0.86 -10.32
C ARG A 55 -5.72 -0.63 -10.10
N CYS A 56 -4.46 -1.04 -9.92
CA CYS A 56 -4.14 -2.41 -9.51
C CYS A 56 -4.82 -2.78 -8.18
N LYS A 57 -4.74 -1.86 -7.23
CA LYS A 57 -5.42 -1.93 -5.92
C LYS A 57 -6.74 -1.17 -6.02
N ASP A 58 -7.80 -1.86 -6.49
CA ASP A 58 -9.15 -1.29 -6.58
C ASP A 58 -9.88 -1.32 -5.24
N HIS A 59 -11.17 -0.96 -5.21
CA HIS A 59 -11.96 -0.89 -3.99
C HIS A 59 -11.91 -2.19 -3.15
N ARG A 60 -11.87 -3.37 -3.79
CA ARG A 60 -11.78 -4.68 -3.10
C ARG A 60 -10.49 -4.79 -2.28
N TYR A 61 -9.37 -4.30 -2.81
CA TYR A 61 -8.12 -4.30 -2.07
C TYR A 61 -8.21 -3.49 -0.77
N TYR A 62 -8.84 -2.31 -0.82
CA TYR A 62 -9.04 -1.49 0.39
C TYR A 62 -9.97 -2.18 1.39
N GLU A 63 -11.02 -2.89 0.92
CA GLU A 63 -11.90 -3.68 1.77
C GLU A 63 -11.18 -4.87 2.42
N ILE A 64 -10.29 -5.55 1.68
CA ILE A 64 -9.43 -6.60 2.23
C ILE A 64 -8.53 -6.03 3.34
N ILE A 65 -7.86 -4.90 3.07
CA ILE A 65 -7.01 -4.23 4.06
C ILE A 65 -7.80 -3.86 5.31
N GLU A 66 -8.98 -3.28 5.15
CA GLU A 66 -9.85 -2.89 6.25
C GLU A 66 -10.27 -4.10 7.10
N LYS A 67 -10.73 -5.17 6.46
CA LYS A 67 -11.18 -6.39 7.14
C LYS A 67 -10.03 -7.10 7.88
N THR A 68 -8.82 -7.05 7.36
CA THR A 68 -7.70 -7.89 7.81
C THR A 68 -6.64 -7.15 8.63
N LEU A 69 -6.55 -5.83 8.51
CA LEU A 69 -5.63 -4.95 9.26
C LEU A 69 -6.38 -4.06 10.25
N GLN A 70 -7.01 -4.66 11.25
CA GLN A 70 -7.78 -3.92 12.27
C GLN A 70 -6.93 -3.56 13.50
N SER A 71 -5.91 -4.37 13.81
CA SER A 71 -5.10 -4.14 15.01
C SER A 71 -4.23 -2.89 14.88
N GLY A 72 -4.58 -1.85 15.62
CA GLY A 72 -3.88 -0.56 15.62
C GLY A 72 -4.33 0.42 14.54
N PHE A 73 -5.23 0.02 13.64
CA PHE A 73 -5.77 0.85 12.56
C PHE A 73 -7.29 1.06 12.75
N GLU A 74 -7.74 2.31 12.60
CA GLU A 74 -9.16 2.66 12.61
C GLU A 74 -9.51 3.17 11.20
N HIS A 75 -10.19 2.37 10.39
CA HIS A 75 -10.49 2.67 8.98
C HIS A 75 -11.77 3.48 8.84
N TYR A 76 -11.75 4.49 7.97
CA TYR A 76 -12.87 5.34 7.59
C TYR A 76 -12.75 5.73 6.12
N TYR A 77 -13.84 6.35 5.61
CA TYR A 77 -13.87 6.91 4.27
C TYR A 77 -14.41 8.32 4.28
N LEU A 78 -13.92 9.13 3.35
CA LEU A 78 -14.45 10.46 3.09
C LEU A 78 -15.23 10.40 1.79
N LEU A 79 -16.53 10.68 1.86
CA LEU A 79 -17.34 10.92 0.68
C LEU A 79 -17.28 12.41 0.37
N LEU A 80 -16.82 12.74 -0.84
CA LEU A 80 -16.71 14.11 -1.32
C LEU A 80 -17.85 14.36 -2.29
N GLU A 81 -18.81 15.20 -1.86
CA GLU A 81 -19.98 15.57 -2.63
C GLU A 81 -19.84 17.02 -3.14
N ASP A 82 -20.22 17.26 -4.38
CA ASP A 82 -20.30 18.59 -4.93
C ASP A 82 -21.58 19.32 -4.48
N HIS A 83 -21.77 20.57 -4.92
CA HIS A 83 -22.94 21.36 -4.56
C HIS A 83 -24.28 20.78 -5.05
N SER A 84 -24.27 19.88 -6.03
CA SER A 84 -25.46 19.16 -6.49
C SER A 84 -25.82 17.94 -5.62
N GLY A 85 -24.96 17.59 -4.66
CA GLY A 85 -25.08 16.39 -3.85
C GLY A 85 -24.53 15.12 -4.52
N SER A 86 -23.87 15.26 -5.67
CA SER A 86 -23.25 14.13 -6.37
C SER A 86 -21.92 13.75 -5.73
N VAL A 87 -21.73 12.45 -5.42
CA VAL A 87 -20.46 11.92 -4.90
C VAL A 87 -19.46 11.82 -6.06
N ARG A 88 -18.43 12.64 -6.02
CA ARG A 88 -17.35 12.71 -7.03
C ARG A 88 -16.08 11.98 -6.63
N ALA A 89 -15.93 11.68 -5.33
CA ALA A 89 -14.80 10.93 -4.85
C ALA A 89 -15.14 10.18 -3.56
N VAL A 90 -14.43 9.07 -3.35
CA VAL A 90 -14.42 8.33 -2.08
C VAL A 90 -12.96 8.11 -1.66
N GLN A 91 -12.52 8.80 -0.63
CA GLN A 91 -11.14 8.78 -0.19
C GLN A 91 -10.97 7.91 1.05
N PRO A 92 -10.23 6.80 0.98
CA PRO A 92 -9.84 6.03 2.15
C PRO A 92 -8.96 6.84 3.09
N VAL A 93 -9.27 6.77 4.38
CA VAL A 93 -8.45 7.35 5.45
C VAL A 93 -8.44 6.41 6.65
N PHE A 94 -7.40 6.50 7.45
CA PHE A 94 -7.31 5.70 8.66
C PHE A 94 -6.59 6.46 9.77
N PHE A 95 -6.87 6.09 11.02
CA PHE A 95 -6.14 6.59 12.17
C PHE A 95 -5.22 5.52 12.72
N VAL A 96 -4.02 5.90 13.05
CA VAL A 96 -3.01 5.03 13.63
C VAL A 96 -2.24 5.78 14.72
N ARG A 97 -1.70 5.06 15.70
CA ARG A 97 -0.75 5.61 16.65
C ARG A 97 0.66 5.31 16.16
N GLN A 98 1.32 6.35 15.62
CA GLN A 98 2.65 6.23 15.05
C GLN A 98 3.72 6.67 16.03
N ASN A 99 4.75 5.84 16.15
CA ASN A 99 6.00 6.18 16.79
C ASN A 99 6.89 6.95 15.82
N LEU A 100 7.06 8.26 16.01
CA LEU A 100 7.79 9.14 15.08
C LEU A 100 9.30 8.87 14.99
N VAL A 101 9.85 8.06 15.89
CA VAL A 101 11.27 7.71 15.90
C VAL A 101 11.51 6.23 15.54
N GLU A 102 10.52 5.58 15.03
CA GLU A 102 10.65 4.21 14.53
C GLU A 102 11.58 4.20 13.31
N GLY A 103 12.55 3.29 13.31
CA GLY A 103 13.55 3.21 12.23
C GLY A 103 14.70 4.22 12.32
N ILE A 104 14.71 5.17 13.27
CA ILE A 104 15.84 6.08 13.47
C ILE A 104 16.89 5.39 14.35
N PRO A 105 18.09 5.11 13.82
CA PRO A 105 19.16 4.47 14.59
C PRO A 105 19.90 5.48 15.50
N GLY A 106 20.62 4.96 16.51
CA GLY A 106 21.64 5.70 17.24
C GLY A 106 21.16 6.48 18.46
N LYS A 107 21.88 7.55 18.80
CA LYS A 107 21.73 8.32 20.06
C LYS A 107 20.31 8.89 20.28
N ILE A 108 19.62 9.27 19.21
CA ILE A 108 18.25 9.82 19.30
C ILE A 108 17.31 8.77 19.87
N ARG A 109 17.38 7.54 19.40
CA ARG A 109 16.57 6.43 19.92
C ARG A 109 16.82 6.19 21.40
N SER A 110 18.10 6.16 21.82
CA SER A 110 18.48 5.95 23.23
C SER A 110 17.92 7.05 24.13
N ILE A 111 17.95 8.32 23.70
CA ILE A 111 17.38 9.45 24.44
C ILE A 111 15.86 9.29 24.56
N VAL A 112 15.19 8.96 23.46
CA VAL A 112 13.73 8.76 23.45
C VAL A 112 13.34 7.58 24.33
N ASP A 113 14.05 6.47 24.27
CA ASP A 113 13.80 5.29 25.11
C ASP A 113 14.03 5.61 26.60
N PHE A 114 15.01 6.44 26.93
CA PHE A 114 15.22 6.93 28.29
C PHE A 114 14.05 7.79 28.78
N VAL A 115 13.57 8.73 27.95
CA VAL A 115 12.41 9.58 28.29
C VAL A 115 11.13 8.75 28.40
N ARG A 116 10.97 7.72 27.59
CA ARG A 116 9.81 6.82 27.62
C ARG A 116 9.70 5.98 28.88
N LYS A 117 10.78 5.74 29.60
CA LYS A 117 10.70 5.10 30.92
C LYS A 117 9.81 5.89 31.88
N LYS A 118 9.77 7.22 31.76
CA LYS A 118 8.92 8.10 32.57
C LYS A 118 7.65 8.55 31.86
N PHE A 119 7.71 8.68 30.54
CA PHE A 119 6.60 9.11 29.68
C PHE A 119 6.41 8.13 28.51
N PRO A 120 5.69 7.01 28.71
CA PRO A 120 5.64 5.91 27.72
C PRO A 120 5.14 6.31 26.33
N ARG A 121 4.36 7.39 26.23
CA ARG A 121 3.81 7.91 24.95
C ARG A 121 4.63 9.06 24.33
N PHE A 122 5.82 9.32 24.83
CA PHE A 122 6.68 10.39 24.30
C PHE A 122 7.01 10.11 22.82
N LEU A 123 6.73 11.09 21.94
CA LEU A 123 6.84 11.00 20.47
C LEU A 123 6.00 9.87 19.84
N THR A 124 4.93 9.43 20.52
CA THR A 124 3.87 8.61 19.91
C THR A 124 2.67 9.52 19.67
N MET A 125 2.29 9.67 18.42
CA MET A 125 1.18 10.55 18.03
C MET A 125 0.06 9.78 17.36
N ARG A 126 -1.18 10.22 17.57
CA ARG A 126 -2.31 9.78 16.75
C ARG A 126 -2.28 10.56 15.44
N VAL A 127 -2.26 9.84 14.35
CA VAL A 127 -2.11 10.37 12.99
C VAL A 127 -3.37 10.04 12.20
N LEU A 128 -3.89 11.03 11.48
CA LEU A 128 -4.82 10.83 10.39
C LEU A 128 -3.99 10.60 9.12
N MET A 129 -4.11 9.42 8.55
CA MET A 129 -3.46 9.08 7.29
C MET A 129 -4.48 9.01 6.16
N VAL A 130 -4.14 9.59 5.02
CA VAL A 130 -4.91 9.55 3.77
C VAL A 130 -4.21 8.59 2.81
N GLY A 131 -4.95 7.64 2.25
CA GLY A 131 -4.43 6.62 1.35
C GLY A 131 -4.66 5.20 1.87
N CYS A 132 -3.80 4.28 1.49
CA CYS A 132 -3.88 2.86 1.83
C CYS A 132 -2.97 2.49 3.01
N ALA A 133 -3.47 1.70 3.98
CA ALA A 133 -2.63 1.21 5.06
C ALA A 133 -1.60 0.18 4.56
N GLY A 134 -1.96 -0.68 3.62
CA GLY A 134 -1.10 -1.72 3.04
C GLY A 134 -0.64 -1.43 1.62
N GLY A 135 -0.33 -0.16 1.27
CA GLY A 135 0.12 0.18 -0.08
C GLY A 135 0.32 1.67 -0.28
N GLU A 136 0.54 2.05 -1.54
CA GLU A 136 0.65 3.44 -1.97
C GLU A 136 -0.69 4.17 -1.89
N GLY A 137 -0.63 5.50 -1.72
CA GLY A 137 -1.79 6.39 -1.68
C GLY A 137 -2.19 6.86 -3.07
N HIS A 138 -3.50 6.97 -3.29
CA HIS A 138 -4.07 7.56 -4.49
C HIS A 138 -5.23 8.49 -4.14
N LEU A 139 -5.50 9.47 -5.00
CA LEU A 139 -6.74 10.25 -4.92
C LEU A 139 -7.92 9.37 -5.35
N GLY A 140 -8.95 9.31 -4.52
CA GLY A 140 -10.15 8.49 -4.71
C GLY A 140 -11.19 9.14 -5.63
N ALA A 141 -10.76 9.79 -6.69
CA ALA A 141 -11.62 10.42 -7.68
C ALA A 141 -12.36 9.39 -8.53
N CYS A 142 -13.65 9.62 -8.80
CA CYS A 142 -14.45 8.77 -9.68
C CYS A 142 -14.11 8.97 -11.16
N SER A 143 -13.42 10.07 -11.50
CA SER A 143 -12.94 10.42 -12.84
C SER A 143 -11.57 11.11 -12.73
N PRO A 144 -10.65 10.91 -13.70
CA PRO A 144 -9.35 11.58 -13.69
C PRO A 144 -9.44 13.11 -13.67
N GLU A 145 -10.48 13.70 -14.27
CA GLU A 145 -10.73 15.14 -14.30
C GLU A 145 -11.03 15.70 -12.92
N ASP A 146 -11.54 14.87 -12.01
CA ASP A 146 -11.89 15.26 -10.65
C ASP A 146 -10.69 15.28 -9.69
N GLU A 147 -9.53 14.74 -10.08
CA GLU A 147 -8.38 14.61 -9.18
C GLU A 147 -7.92 15.96 -8.59
N GLN A 148 -7.97 17.05 -9.37
CA GLN A 148 -7.62 18.39 -8.85
C GLN A 148 -8.65 18.88 -7.83
N TRP A 149 -9.93 18.76 -8.15
CA TRP A 149 -11.03 19.11 -7.25
C TRP A 149 -10.99 18.29 -5.94
N VAL A 150 -10.66 16.98 -6.05
CA VAL A 150 -10.50 16.10 -4.87
C VAL A 150 -9.34 16.58 -4.00
N ALA A 151 -8.20 16.94 -4.59
CA ALA A 151 -7.05 17.43 -3.83
C ALA A 151 -7.38 18.71 -3.07
N GLU A 152 -8.06 19.66 -3.68
CA GLU A 152 -8.49 20.93 -3.05
C GLU A 152 -9.51 20.69 -1.91
N THR A 153 -10.50 19.85 -2.16
CA THR A 153 -11.54 19.47 -1.19
C THR A 153 -10.93 18.77 0.04
N LEU A 154 -9.98 17.85 -0.18
CA LEU A 154 -9.25 17.21 0.90
C LEU A 154 -8.41 18.22 1.68
N HIS A 155 -7.72 19.12 0.99
CA HIS A 155 -6.91 20.15 1.63
C HIS A 155 -7.73 20.99 2.62
N GLU A 156 -8.95 21.40 2.27
CA GLU A 156 -9.83 22.20 3.12
C GLU A 156 -10.38 21.42 4.33
N SER A 157 -10.68 20.11 4.15
CA SER A 157 -11.42 19.32 5.14
C SER A 157 -10.54 18.59 6.17
N LEU A 158 -9.36 18.10 5.76
CA LEU A 158 -8.55 17.16 6.56
C LEU A 158 -8.13 17.70 7.92
N HIS A 159 -7.83 19.01 8.03
CA HIS A 159 -7.45 19.61 9.30
C HIS A 159 -8.59 19.60 10.33
N THR A 160 -9.81 19.87 9.87
CA THR A 160 -11.02 19.84 10.69
C THR A 160 -11.31 18.42 11.16
N ILE A 161 -11.24 17.42 10.25
CA ILE A 161 -11.41 16.01 10.57
C ILE A 161 -10.39 15.55 11.62
N ALA A 162 -9.12 15.91 11.41
CA ALA A 162 -8.05 15.55 12.35
C ALA A 162 -8.31 16.11 13.75
N LYS A 163 -8.73 17.36 13.86
CA LYS A 163 -9.10 17.98 15.15
C LYS A 163 -10.28 17.30 15.82
N GLN A 164 -11.36 17.06 15.09
CA GLN A 164 -12.56 16.36 15.61
C GLN A 164 -12.21 14.97 16.15
N LYS A 165 -11.33 14.25 15.48
CA LYS A 165 -10.87 12.90 15.85
C LYS A 165 -9.63 12.90 16.74
N LYS A 166 -9.20 14.08 17.25
CA LYS A 166 -8.04 14.24 18.17
C LYS A 166 -6.73 13.67 17.61
N ALA A 167 -6.51 13.77 16.29
CA ALA A 167 -5.23 13.46 15.68
C ALA A 167 -4.29 14.66 15.78
N SER A 168 -3.02 14.41 16.07
CA SER A 168 -1.97 15.43 16.17
C SER A 168 -1.30 15.72 14.82
N LEU A 169 -1.35 14.75 13.90
CA LEU A 169 -0.77 14.85 12.56
C LEU A 169 -1.79 14.49 11.50
N VAL A 170 -1.64 15.10 10.33
CA VAL A 170 -2.26 14.69 9.06
C VAL A 170 -1.14 14.29 8.11
N VAL A 171 -1.27 13.11 7.51
CA VAL A 171 -0.28 12.58 6.55
C VAL A 171 -1.01 12.06 5.32
N LEU A 172 -0.65 12.59 4.13
CA LEU A 172 -0.94 11.88 2.89
C LEU A 172 0.20 10.87 2.71
N LYS A 173 -0.15 9.57 2.71
CA LYS A 173 0.83 8.48 2.80
C LYS A 173 1.16 7.93 1.42
N ASP A 174 2.45 7.99 1.04
CA ASP A 174 3.03 7.30 -0.12
C ASP A 174 2.34 7.63 -1.45
N PHE A 175 2.06 8.91 -1.68
CA PHE A 175 1.46 9.37 -2.93
C PHE A 175 2.50 9.39 -4.06
N PRO A 176 2.23 8.75 -5.22
CA PRO A 176 3.10 8.81 -6.39
C PRO A 176 3.43 10.24 -6.82
N SER A 177 4.67 10.47 -7.27
CA SER A 177 5.18 11.78 -7.68
C SER A 177 4.34 12.48 -8.76
N ARG A 178 3.58 11.72 -9.57
CA ARG A 178 2.64 12.28 -10.56
C ARG A 178 1.54 13.17 -9.95
N TYR A 179 1.29 13.06 -8.63
CA TYR A 179 0.34 13.92 -7.92
C TYR A 179 0.96 15.22 -7.41
N ARG A 180 2.26 15.47 -7.58
CA ARG A 180 2.96 16.65 -7.03
C ARG A 180 2.32 17.98 -7.44
N GLU A 181 1.90 18.11 -8.70
CA GLU A 181 1.22 19.28 -9.21
C GLU A 181 -0.16 19.47 -8.54
N LYS A 182 -0.98 18.43 -8.53
CA LYS A 182 -2.32 18.43 -7.93
C LYS A 182 -2.32 18.66 -6.42
N LEU A 183 -1.28 18.19 -5.75
CA LEU A 183 -1.07 18.35 -4.30
C LEU A 183 -0.23 19.60 -3.95
N SER A 184 0.04 20.49 -4.89
CA SER A 184 0.82 21.72 -4.65
C SER A 184 0.20 22.61 -3.57
N SER A 185 -1.13 22.69 -3.51
CA SER A 185 -1.87 23.40 -2.46
C SER A 185 -1.52 22.94 -1.04
N PHE A 186 -1.23 21.67 -0.83
CA PHE A 186 -0.80 21.15 0.47
C PHE A 186 0.54 21.73 0.87
N SER A 187 1.53 21.71 -0.04
CA SER A 187 2.88 22.26 0.21
C SER A 187 2.84 23.76 0.48
N SER A 188 2.01 24.52 -0.24
CA SER A 188 1.84 25.96 -0.07
C SER A 188 1.14 26.33 1.24
N ASN A 189 0.30 25.45 1.78
CA ASN A 189 -0.55 25.71 2.93
C ASN A 189 -0.17 24.89 4.17
N GLY A 190 1.12 24.75 4.43
CA GLY A 190 1.64 24.33 5.72
C GLY A 190 1.96 22.85 5.85
N TYR A 191 1.78 22.04 4.82
CA TYR A 191 2.31 20.67 4.79
C TYR A 191 3.80 20.68 4.39
N ALA A 192 4.57 19.76 4.95
CA ALA A 192 5.91 19.44 4.44
C ALA A 192 5.78 18.26 3.47
N ARG A 193 6.21 18.44 2.22
CA ARG A 193 6.47 17.30 1.35
C ARG A 193 7.85 16.74 1.66
N VAL A 194 7.93 15.43 1.86
CA VAL A 194 9.17 14.69 2.02
C VAL A 194 9.11 13.40 1.21
N PRO A 195 10.21 12.98 0.59
CA PRO A 195 10.26 11.67 -0.08
C PRO A 195 9.92 10.53 0.87
N SER A 196 9.07 9.62 0.41
CA SER A 196 8.86 8.32 1.02
C SER A 196 9.79 7.28 0.40
N MET A 197 9.83 6.08 0.97
CA MET A 197 10.58 4.96 0.39
C MET A 197 9.98 4.61 -0.98
N PRO A 198 10.73 4.77 -2.08
CA PRO A 198 10.19 4.58 -3.43
C PRO A 198 9.94 3.11 -3.76
N LEU A 199 8.96 2.85 -4.63
CA LEU A 199 8.88 1.57 -5.33
C LEU A 199 10.01 1.49 -6.36
N THR A 200 10.18 0.30 -6.96
CA THR A 200 11.12 0.12 -8.08
C THR A 200 10.42 -0.53 -9.25
N GLU A 201 10.82 -0.14 -10.46
CA GLU A 201 10.26 -0.64 -11.71
C GLU A 201 11.37 -1.11 -12.64
N LEU A 202 11.14 -2.25 -13.29
CA LEU A 202 11.98 -2.79 -14.36
C LEU A 202 11.14 -2.94 -15.63
N ALA A 203 11.59 -2.34 -16.74
CA ALA A 203 10.99 -2.57 -18.04
C ALA A 203 11.38 -3.97 -18.57
N LEU A 204 10.39 -4.71 -19.06
CA LEU A 204 10.51 -6.10 -19.52
C LEU A 204 10.49 -6.17 -21.07
N ASN A 205 11.38 -5.46 -21.73
CA ASN A 205 11.48 -5.39 -23.20
C ASN A 205 12.42 -6.47 -23.75
N TYR A 206 12.26 -7.71 -23.30
CA TYR A 206 13.14 -8.84 -23.62
C TYR A 206 12.31 -10.05 -24.01
N ALA A 207 12.87 -10.91 -24.87
CA ALA A 207 12.21 -12.17 -25.25
C ALA A 207 12.19 -13.17 -24.08
N ASP A 208 13.29 -13.23 -23.32
CA ASP A 208 13.42 -14.10 -22.18
C ASP A 208 14.41 -13.53 -21.13
N PHE A 209 14.56 -14.27 -20.03
CA PHE A 209 15.45 -13.86 -18.93
C PHE A 209 16.94 -13.90 -19.32
N ASP A 210 17.35 -14.74 -20.24
CA ASP A 210 18.76 -14.82 -20.68
C ASP A 210 19.14 -13.60 -21.53
N GLU A 211 18.24 -13.12 -22.39
CA GLU A 211 18.40 -11.86 -23.09
C GLU A 211 18.50 -10.70 -22.11
N PHE A 212 17.57 -10.61 -21.16
CA PHE A 212 17.64 -9.60 -20.08
C PHE A 212 18.98 -9.68 -19.34
N LEU A 213 19.38 -10.87 -18.90
CA LEU A 213 20.64 -11.07 -18.20
C LEU A 213 21.83 -10.64 -19.06
N GLY A 214 21.73 -10.78 -20.38
CA GLY A 214 22.73 -10.33 -21.36
C GLY A 214 23.00 -8.83 -21.34
N THR A 215 21.98 -8.00 -21.03
CA THR A 215 22.08 -6.54 -20.99
C THR A 215 22.77 -6.02 -19.73
N LEU A 216 22.81 -6.82 -18.68
CA LEU A 216 23.43 -6.42 -17.40
C LEU A 216 24.95 -6.32 -17.52
N GLY A 217 25.55 -5.48 -16.67
CA GLY A 217 27.00 -5.34 -16.59
C GLY A 217 27.72 -6.67 -16.33
N LYS A 218 28.92 -6.86 -16.90
CA LYS A 218 29.68 -8.13 -16.84
C LYS A 218 29.82 -8.67 -15.40
N ALA A 219 30.08 -7.80 -14.43
CA ALA A 219 30.25 -8.19 -13.02
C ALA A 219 28.96 -8.73 -12.43
N THR A 220 27.86 -8.00 -12.62
CA THR A 220 26.50 -8.38 -12.16
C THR A 220 26.09 -9.72 -12.78
N ARG A 221 26.20 -9.85 -14.10
CA ARG A 221 25.88 -11.07 -14.84
C ARG A 221 26.67 -12.28 -14.32
N LYS A 222 27.99 -12.11 -14.11
CA LYS A 222 28.85 -13.19 -13.57
C LYS A 222 28.39 -13.57 -12.15
N ASN A 223 28.06 -12.60 -11.30
CA ASN A 223 27.61 -12.82 -9.93
C ASN A 223 26.28 -13.57 -9.90
N LEU A 224 25.28 -13.11 -10.68
CA LEU A 224 23.96 -13.75 -10.76
C LEU A 224 24.07 -15.19 -11.27
N ARG A 225 24.81 -15.43 -12.38
CA ARG A 225 25.03 -16.79 -12.90
C ARG A 225 25.71 -17.71 -11.89
N ARG A 226 26.61 -17.18 -11.05
CA ARG A 226 27.23 -17.95 -9.96
C ARG A 226 26.21 -18.33 -8.90
N LYS A 227 25.34 -17.40 -8.50
CA LYS A 227 24.27 -17.64 -7.52
C LYS A 227 23.29 -18.69 -8.04
N PHE A 228 22.79 -18.53 -9.26
CA PHE A 228 21.85 -19.48 -9.86
C PHE A 228 22.43 -20.88 -9.96
N ARG A 229 23.68 -21.02 -10.45
CA ARG A 229 24.38 -22.32 -10.51
C ARG A 229 24.55 -22.96 -9.13
N LYS A 230 24.74 -22.17 -8.06
CA LYS A 230 24.80 -22.73 -6.69
C LYS A 230 23.45 -23.31 -6.27
N THR A 231 22.38 -22.60 -6.53
CA THR A 231 21.01 -23.07 -6.26
C THR A 231 20.65 -24.32 -7.08
N GLU A 232 21.00 -24.33 -8.36
CA GLU A 232 20.71 -25.44 -9.30
C GLU A 232 21.49 -26.73 -9.00
N ARG A 233 22.61 -26.64 -8.24
CA ARG A 233 23.35 -27.83 -7.74
C ARG A 233 22.73 -28.46 -6.50
N ALA A 234 21.88 -27.73 -5.81
CA ALA A 234 21.10 -28.25 -4.68
C ALA A 234 19.93 -29.11 -5.19
N PRO A 235 19.22 -29.83 -4.31
CA PRO A 235 17.97 -30.49 -4.70
C PRO A 235 17.04 -29.51 -5.42
N LYS A 236 16.39 -30.02 -6.49
CA LYS A 236 15.54 -29.22 -7.37
C LYS A 236 14.53 -28.42 -6.59
N ILE A 237 14.42 -27.13 -6.92
CA ILE A 237 13.36 -26.26 -6.45
C ILE A 237 12.26 -26.25 -7.52
N GLU A 238 11.05 -26.58 -7.12
CA GLU A 238 9.87 -26.59 -7.98
C GLU A 238 9.09 -25.32 -7.76
N LEU A 239 8.69 -24.68 -8.86
CA LEU A 239 7.84 -23.49 -8.86
C LEU A 239 6.41 -23.88 -9.22
N GLU A 240 5.48 -23.43 -8.38
CA GLU A 240 4.04 -23.45 -8.62
C GLU A 240 3.50 -22.02 -8.58
N VAL A 241 2.58 -21.66 -9.49
CA VAL A 241 1.92 -20.34 -9.49
C VAL A 241 0.42 -20.56 -9.38
N VAL A 242 -0.16 -20.01 -8.31
CA VAL A 242 -1.58 -20.16 -8.01
C VAL A 242 -2.26 -18.79 -7.85
N THR A 243 -3.57 -18.75 -7.98
CA THR A 243 -4.39 -17.54 -7.75
C THR A 243 -5.02 -17.51 -6.35
N ASP A 244 -5.18 -18.68 -5.72
CA ASP A 244 -5.66 -18.82 -4.34
C ASP A 244 -4.60 -19.52 -3.48
N ILE A 245 -4.15 -18.84 -2.45
CA ILE A 245 -3.13 -19.31 -1.51
C ILE A 245 -3.72 -20.05 -0.29
N THR A 246 -5.04 -20.11 -0.19
CA THR A 246 -5.74 -20.67 0.99
C THR A 246 -5.19 -22.03 1.43
N PRO A 247 -4.92 -23.01 0.54
CA PRO A 247 -4.37 -24.30 0.96
C PRO A 247 -2.98 -24.25 1.57
N TYR A 248 -2.20 -23.20 1.28
CA TYR A 248 -0.78 -23.08 1.66
C TYR A 248 -0.53 -22.03 2.74
N VAL A 249 -1.56 -21.29 3.17
CA VAL A 249 -1.39 -20.09 4.01
C VAL A 249 -0.70 -20.40 5.33
N ASP A 250 -0.93 -21.57 5.91
CA ASP A 250 -0.32 -21.97 7.18
C ASP A 250 1.17 -22.30 7.04
N GLU A 251 1.60 -22.76 5.85
CA GLU A 251 3.02 -23.03 5.55
C GLU A 251 3.77 -21.75 5.17
N ILE A 252 3.13 -20.82 4.40
CA ILE A 252 3.80 -19.61 3.92
C ILE A 252 3.90 -18.52 4.98
N TYR A 253 2.93 -18.43 5.89
CA TYR A 253 2.86 -17.33 6.85
C TYR A 253 4.09 -17.23 7.78
N PRO A 254 4.66 -18.33 8.30
CA PRO A 254 5.93 -18.29 9.02
C PRO A 254 7.10 -17.74 8.17
N LEU A 255 7.10 -17.97 6.85
CA LEU A 255 8.14 -17.46 5.95
C LEU A 255 7.99 -15.94 5.75
N TYR A 256 6.75 -15.45 5.65
CA TYR A 256 6.46 -14.03 5.64
C TYR A 256 6.99 -13.36 6.92
N LEU A 257 6.68 -13.91 8.09
CA LEU A 257 7.13 -13.36 9.37
C LEU A 257 8.65 -13.30 9.47
N GLN A 258 9.37 -14.30 8.96
CA GLN A 258 10.83 -14.31 8.95
C GLN A 258 11.42 -13.13 8.15
N VAL A 259 10.80 -12.75 7.03
CA VAL A 259 11.22 -11.57 6.24
C VAL A 259 10.80 -10.28 6.95
N HIS A 260 9.54 -10.21 7.40
CA HIS A 260 9.00 -9.06 8.10
C HIS A 260 9.80 -8.70 9.36
N GLU A 261 10.19 -9.70 10.17
CA GLU A 261 10.98 -9.47 11.39
C GLU A 261 12.37 -8.88 11.11
N ARG A 262 12.94 -9.17 9.93
CA ARG A 262 14.24 -8.63 9.48
C ARG A 262 14.13 -7.28 8.78
N SER A 263 12.91 -6.85 8.46
CA SER A 263 12.70 -5.54 7.83
C SER A 263 13.06 -4.41 8.78
N ALA A 264 13.72 -3.39 8.22
CA ALA A 264 14.09 -2.17 8.95
C ALA A 264 12.86 -1.28 9.27
N LEU A 265 11.82 -1.35 8.42
CA LEU A 265 10.56 -0.62 8.58
C LEU A 265 9.42 -1.61 8.71
N LYS A 266 8.58 -1.41 9.71
CA LYS A 266 7.45 -2.29 10.06
C LYS A 266 6.23 -1.42 10.31
N PHE A 267 5.58 -1.00 9.24
CA PHE A 267 4.39 -0.15 9.37
C PHE A 267 3.16 -1.00 9.70
N GLU A 268 2.92 -2.06 8.94
CA GLU A 268 1.85 -3.03 9.15
C GLU A 268 2.40 -4.46 9.22
N THR A 269 1.62 -5.36 9.81
CA THR A 269 1.86 -6.80 9.75
C THR A 269 0.65 -7.44 9.08
N LEU A 270 0.84 -7.95 7.87
CA LEU A 270 -0.21 -8.66 7.13
C LEU A 270 -0.63 -9.93 7.88
N THR A 271 -1.90 -10.26 7.82
CA THR A 271 -2.45 -11.45 8.49
C THR A 271 -2.61 -12.62 7.52
N LYS A 272 -2.84 -13.82 8.04
CA LYS A 272 -3.19 -14.97 7.20
C LYS A 272 -4.45 -14.69 6.37
N ASP A 273 -5.43 -14.00 6.97
CA ASP A 273 -6.68 -13.68 6.31
C ASP A 273 -6.49 -12.67 5.17
N TYR A 274 -5.52 -11.77 5.26
CA TYR A 274 -5.13 -10.92 4.14
C TYR A 274 -4.74 -11.73 2.90
N PHE A 275 -3.86 -12.72 3.07
CA PHE A 275 -3.41 -13.56 1.94
C PHE A 275 -4.56 -14.40 1.35
N ARG A 276 -5.44 -14.96 2.22
CA ARG A 276 -6.64 -15.69 1.78
C ARG A 276 -7.58 -14.79 0.99
N SER A 277 -7.98 -13.67 1.58
CA SER A 277 -8.90 -12.73 0.95
C SER A 277 -8.36 -12.19 -0.37
N LEU A 278 -7.06 -11.92 -0.47
CA LEU A 278 -6.45 -11.46 -1.71
C LEU A 278 -6.66 -12.45 -2.87
N GLY A 279 -6.45 -13.75 -2.62
CA GLY A 279 -6.69 -14.79 -3.63
C GLY A 279 -8.17 -15.01 -3.92
N GLN A 280 -9.02 -14.92 -2.92
CA GLN A 280 -10.46 -15.21 -3.06
C GLN A 280 -11.25 -14.04 -3.67
N GLU A 281 -10.92 -12.80 -3.29
CA GLU A 281 -11.67 -11.62 -3.71
C GLU A 281 -11.08 -10.96 -4.99
N MET A 282 -9.80 -11.23 -5.32
CA MET A 282 -9.12 -10.68 -6.51
C MET A 282 -8.39 -11.77 -7.34
N PRO A 283 -9.00 -12.95 -7.62
CA PRO A 283 -8.30 -14.07 -8.27
C PRO A 283 -7.81 -13.76 -9.69
N GLU A 284 -8.45 -12.82 -10.39
CA GLU A 284 -8.01 -12.38 -11.72
C GLU A 284 -6.70 -11.58 -11.66
N ARG A 285 -6.38 -10.98 -10.51
CA ARG A 285 -5.16 -10.18 -10.28
C ARG A 285 -4.11 -10.90 -9.46
N ALA A 286 -4.51 -11.63 -8.42
CA ALA A 286 -3.59 -12.30 -7.50
C ALA A 286 -2.80 -13.41 -8.19
N ARG A 287 -1.50 -13.42 -7.96
CA ARG A 287 -0.58 -14.49 -8.35
C ARG A 287 0.34 -14.78 -7.18
N PHE A 288 0.27 -16.00 -6.69
CA PHE A 288 1.17 -16.47 -5.63
C PHE A 288 2.16 -17.46 -6.23
N PHE A 289 3.44 -17.10 -6.14
CA PHE A 289 4.54 -17.95 -6.54
C PHE A 289 4.99 -18.75 -5.32
N ILE A 290 5.06 -20.05 -5.44
CA ILE A 290 5.41 -20.98 -4.36
C ILE A 290 6.61 -21.82 -4.82
N TRP A 291 7.71 -21.75 -4.09
CA TRP A 291 8.91 -22.54 -4.34
C TRP A 291 9.01 -23.65 -3.32
N ARG A 292 9.06 -24.90 -3.81
CA ARG A 292 9.20 -26.10 -3.00
C ARG A 292 10.54 -26.77 -3.23
N GLN A 293 11.18 -27.22 -2.15
CA GLN A 293 12.37 -28.05 -2.20
C GLN A 293 12.14 -29.26 -1.27
N LEU A 294 12.32 -30.48 -1.80
CA LEU A 294 12.08 -31.71 -1.04
C LEU A 294 10.69 -31.77 -0.39
N GLY A 295 9.65 -31.28 -1.09
CA GLY A 295 8.27 -31.25 -0.63
C GLY A 295 7.92 -30.11 0.34
N LYS A 296 8.91 -29.34 0.86
CA LYS A 296 8.70 -28.22 1.79
C LYS A 296 8.68 -26.89 1.02
N ILE A 297 7.79 -25.96 1.38
CA ILE A 297 7.83 -24.60 0.87
C ILE A 297 9.04 -23.88 1.50
N VAL A 298 9.94 -23.36 0.63
CA VAL A 298 11.15 -22.64 1.05
C VAL A 298 11.08 -21.16 0.74
N ALA A 299 10.17 -20.76 -0.17
CA ALA A 299 9.88 -19.37 -0.46
C ALA A 299 8.47 -19.23 -1.03
N PHE A 300 7.89 -18.03 -0.91
CA PHE A 300 6.72 -17.63 -1.67
C PHE A 300 6.81 -16.14 -2.01
N SER A 301 6.12 -15.71 -3.08
CA SER A 301 5.86 -14.30 -3.36
C SER A 301 4.39 -14.08 -3.65
N SER A 302 3.82 -12.99 -3.12
CA SER A 302 2.47 -12.52 -3.40
C SER A 302 2.55 -11.34 -4.34
N CYS A 303 2.00 -11.52 -5.55
CA CYS A 303 2.00 -10.53 -6.61
C CYS A 303 0.58 -10.20 -7.04
N LEU A 304 0.41 -8.99 -7.57
CA LEU A 304 -0.78 -8.57 -8.30
C LEU A 304 -0.44 -8.29 -9.76
N VAL A 305 -1.30 -8.71 -10.68
CA VAL A 305 -1.17 -8.39 -12.11
C VAL A 305 -2.29 -7.47 -12.53
N HIS A 306 -1.95 -6.34 -13.15
CA HIS A 306 -2.94 -5.41 -13.68
C HIS A 306 -2.41 -4.75 -14.96
N GLY A 307 -3.21 -4.82 -16.02
CA GLY A 307 -2.77 -4.38 -17.34
C GLY A 307 -1.54 -5.17 -17.80
N ASP A 308 -0.46 -4.48 -18.10
CA ASP A 308 0.81 -5.04 -18.55
C ASP A 308 1.91 -5.05 -17.46
N THR A 309 1.50 -4.92 -16.20
CA THR A 309 2.41 -4.82 -15.05
C THR A 309 2.15 -5.89 -14.00
N ILE A 310 3.22 -6.48 -13.47
CA ILE A 310 3.20 -7.27 -12.24
C ILE A 310 3.77 -6.45 -11.08
N TYR A 311 3.06 -6.48 -9.96
CA TYR A 311 3.44 -5.84 -8.70
C TYR A 311 3.83 -6.93 -7.70
N ASP A 312 5.11 -7.05 -7.39
CA ASP A 312 5.66 -8.00 -6.42
C ASP A 312 5.62 -7.35 -5.02
N ASP A 313 4.51 -7.59 -4.32
CA ASP A 313 4.16 -6.88 -3.10
C ASP A 313 4.77 -7.50 -1.84
N CYS A 314 4.89 -8.84 -1.78
CA CYS A 314 5.26 -9.50 -0.54
C CYS A 314 6.07 -10.78 -0.79
N LEU A 315 7.20 -10.93 -0.10
CA LEU A 315 8.08 -12.08 -0.18
C LEU A 315 8.21 -12.76 1.18
N GLY A 316 8.16 -14.08 1.21
CA GLY A 316 8.53 -14.90 2.36
C GLY A 316 9.66 -15.88 2.02
N LEU A 317 10.58 -16.07 2.95
CA LEU A 317 11.76 -16.91 2.76
C LEU A 317 12.02 -17.77 4.00
N ASP A 318 12.35 -19.05 3.78
CA ASP A 318 12.91 -19.89 4.84
C ASP A 318 14.40 -19.56 5.02
N TYR A 319 14.72 -18.76 6.03
CA TYR A 319 16.10 -18.34 6.28
C TYR A 319 17.03 -19.47 6.75
N SER A 320 16.52 -20.65 7.04
CA SER A 320 17.38 -21.80 7.29
C SER A 320 18.15 -22.25 6.04
N VAL A 321 17.63 -21.92 4.84
CA VAL A 321 18.24 -22.28 3.54
C VAL A 321 18.39 -21.07 2.60
N ALA A 322 17.71 -19.97 2.84
CA ALA A 322 17.60 -18.86 1.89
C ALA A 322 18.93 -18.24 1.51
N LEU A 323 19.84 -18.06 2.48
CA LEU A 323 21.15 -17.45 2.21
C LEU A 323 22.06 -18.39 1.41
N ASP A 324 22.07 -19.66 1.75
CA ASP A 324 22.87 -20.67 1.07
C ASP A 324 22.42 -20.92 -0.35
N LEU A 325 21.11 -20.92 -0.58
CA LEU A 325 20.49 -21.12 -1.88
C LEU A 325 20.31 -19.80 -2.66
N HIS A 326 20.70 -18.67 -2.11
CA HIS A 326 20.45 -17.35 -2.73
C HIS A 326 18.99 -17.16 -3.17
N LEU A 327 18.03 -17.62 -2.37
CA LEU A 327 16.60 -17.68 -2.75
C LEU A 327 16.04 -16.34 -3.20
N TYR A 328 16.44 -15.22 -2.58
CA TYR A 328 15.99 -13.89 -3.00
C TYR A 328 16.22 -13.63 -4.49
N PHE A 329 17.43 -13.95 -5.00
CA PHE A 329 17.74 -13.74 -6.41
C PHE A 329 17.09 -14.80 -7.31
N TYR A 330 16.92 -16.00 -6.77
CA TYR A 330 16.30 -17.11 -7.49
C TYR A 330 14.80 -16.86 -7.69
N THR A 331 14.10 -16.42 -6.65
CA THR A 331 12.67 -16.07 -6.73
C THR A 331 12.44 -14.89 -7.69
N LEU A 332 13.30 -13.86 -7.60
CA LEU A 332 13.24 -12.71 -8.49
C LEU A 332 13.43 -13.08 -9.96
N ARG A 333 14.40 -13.97 -10.26
CA ARG A 333 14.58 -14.53 -11.61
C ARG A 333 13.31 -15.18 -12.13
N ASP A 334 12.69 -16.01 -11.31
CA ASP A 334 11.54 -16.80 -11.73
C ASP A 334 10.30 -15.93 -11.92
N VAL A 335 10.06 -14.93 -11.05
CA VAL A 335 8.97 -13.96 -11.24
C VAL A 335 9.18 -13.15 -12.51
N ILE A 336 10.39 -12.66 -12.79
CA ILE A 336 10.71 -11.93 -14.02
C ILE A 336 10.54 -12.85 -15.24
N SER A 337 11.04 -14.09 -15.18
CA SER A 337 10.90 -15.07 -16.28
C SER A 337 9.45 -15.37 -16.60
N TRP A 338 8.63 -15.58 -15.56
CA TRP A 338 7.19 -15.79 -15.71
C TRP A 338 6.52 -14.55 -16.33
N SER A 339 6.90 -13.35 -15.89
CA SER A 339 6.34 -12.10 -16.41
C SER A 339 6.64 -11.91 -17.89
N LEU A 340 7.86 -12.23 -18.34
CA LEU A 340 8.24 -12.23 -19.76
C LEU A 340 7.42 -13.25 -20.57
N GLN A 341 7.22 -14.47 -20.04
CA GLN A 341 6.37 -15.48 -20.67
C GLN A 341 4.91 -15.02 -20.81
N GLN A 342 4.40 -14.25 -19.83
CA GLN A 342 3.07 -13.64 -19.89
C GLN A 342 3.03 -12.37 -20.76
N ARG A 343 4.16 -11.95 -21.36
CA ARG A 343 4.30 -10.72 -22.16
C ARG A 343 3.95 -9.45 -21.41
N LEU A 344 4.19 -9.44 -20.09
CA LEU A 344 4.07 -8.22 -19.29
C LEU A 344 5.23 -7.28 -19.66
N LYS A 345 4.97 -5.97 -19.54
CA LYS A 345 5.94 -4.94 -19.91
C LYS A 345 6.71 -4.39 -18.73
N TYR A 346 6.16 -4.52 -17.52
CA TYR A 346 6.77 -3.96 -16.33
C TYR A 346 6.72 -4.94 -15.16
N TYR A 347 7.82 -4.98 -14.43
CA TYR A 347 7.93 -5.59 -13.11
C TYR A 347 8.13 -4.48 -12.10
N CYS A 348 7.17 -4.29 -11.18
CA CYS A 348 7.24 -3.37 -10.07
C CYS A 348 7.46 -4.14 -8.77
N SER A 349 8.25 -3.60 -7.87
CA SER A 349 8.41 -4.20 -6.55
C SER A 349 8.42 -3.18 -5.43
N ASN A 350 7.96 -3.62 -4.28
CA ASN A 350 7.78 -2.84 -3.07
C ASN A 350 9.10 -2.23 -2.56
N PRO A 351 9.04 -1.21 -1.69
CA PRO A 351 10.21 -0.57 -1.08
C PRO A 351 11.17 -1.54 -0.40
N LEU A 352 12.36 -1.04 -0.05
CA LEU A 352 13.45 -1.73 0.64
C LEU A 352 14.25 -2.70 -0.24
N ASN A 353 15.39 -3.14 0.30
CA ASN A 353 16.33 -4.03 -0.37
C ASN A 353 16.73 -3.53 -1.77
N TYR A 354 17.14 -2.26 -1.87
CA TYR A 354 17.41 -1.58 -3.14
C TYR A 354 18.68 -2.06 -3.85
N ASP A 355 19.68 -2.56 -3.16
CA ASP A 355 20.96 -2.97 -3.76
C ASP A 355 20.79 -4.01 -4.88
N PRO A 356 20.07 -5.13 -4.71
CA PRO A 356 19.79 -6.05 -5.80
C PRO A 356 19.04 -5.43 -6.98
N LYS A 357 18.08 -4.56 -6.67
CA LYS A 357 17.23 -3.90 -7.68
C LYS A 357 18.01 -2.89 -8.52
N LEU A 358 18.93 -2.15 -7.89
CA LEU A 358 19.87 -1.29 -8.59
C LEU A 358 20.71 -2.10 -9.59
N HIS A 359 21.26 -3.22 -9.15
CA HIS A 359 22.09 -4.09 -9.99
C HIS A 359 21.32 -4.77 -11.14
N LEU A 360 20.01 -4.93 -10.98
CA LEU A 360 19.11 -5.41 -12.05
C LEU A 360 18.69 -4.30 -13.02
N GLY A 361 19.11 -3.06 -12.80
CA GLY A 361 18.78 -1.94 -13.68
C GLY A 361 17.35 -1.40 -13.46
N CYS A 362 16.77 -1.67 -12.30
CA CYS A 362 15.48 -1.04 -11.93
C CYS A 362 15.62 0.47 -11.81
N ARG A 363 14.53 1.19 -12.04
CA ARG A 363 14.38 2.62 -11.75
C ARG A 363 13.55 2.82 -10.49
N LEU A 364 13.76 3.93 -9.81
CA LEU A 364 12.90 4.33 -8.71
C LEU A 364 11.54 4.84 -9.23
N VAL A 365 10.47 4.50 -8.53
CA VAL A 365 9.15 5.12 -8.69
C VAL A 365 8.91 5.96 -7.44
N PRO A 366 9.13 7.28 -7.50
CA PRO A 366 9.11 8.13 -6.33
C PRO A 366 7.72 8.22 -5.71
N LEU A 367 7.69 8.12 -4.38
CA LEU A 367 6.53 8.35 -3.54
C LEU A 367 6.80 9.52 -2.60
N ASP A 368 5.76 10.27 -2.27
CA ASP A 368 5.83 11.43 -1.38
C ASP A 368 4.92 11.27 -0.15
N LEU A 369 5.39 11.79 0.97
CA LEU A 369 4.59 12.07 2.16
C LEU A 369 4.29 13.57 2.20
N TYR A 370 3.04 13.94 2.51
CA TYR A 370 2.68 15.32 2.86
C TYR A 370 2.26 15.35 4.32
N VAL A 371 3.01 16.03 5.15
CA VAL A 371 2.87 15.94 6.61
C VAL A 371 2.60 17.31 7.23
N ARG A 372 1.57 17.41 8.09
CA ARG A 372 1.23 18.63 8.81
C ARG A 372 0.87 18.32 10.27
N HIS A 373 1.42 19.09 11.20
CA HIS A 373 0.98 19.08 12.59
C HIS A 373 -0.29 19.92 12.77
N THR A 374 -1.28 19.40 13.53
CA THR A 374 -2.58 20.08 13.71
C THR A 374 -2.51 21.32 14.58
N ALA A 375 -1.54 21.44 15.49
CA ALA A 375 -1.33 22.65 16.28
C ALA A 375 -0.53 23.69 15.47
N PRO A 376 -1.08 24.89 15.20
CA PRO A 376 -0.44 25.89 14.35
C PRO A 376 0.94 26.31 14.84
N VAL A 377 1.11 26.43 16.17
CA VAL A 377 2.39 26.86 16.79
C VAL A 377 3.49 25.80 16.62
N LEU A 378 3.14 24.53 16.66
CA LEU A 378 4.09 23.42 16.53
C LEU A 378 4.43 23.10 15.07
N ASN A 379 3.51 23.41 14.14
CA ASN A 379 3.68 23.02 12.75
C ASN A 379 4.95 23.59 12.06
N PRO A 380 5.36 24.86 12.25
CA PRO A 380 6.61 25.37 11.67
C PRO A 380 7.86 24.63 12.14
N ILE A 381 7.89 24.27 13.42
CA ILE A 381 9.00 23.50 14.02
C ILE A 381 8.99 22.09 13.42
N PHE A 382 7.81 21.45 13.39
CA PHE A 382 7.63 20.11 12.87
C PHE A 382 8.01 20.01 11.37
N ARG A 383 7.62 20.99 10.55
CA ARG A 383 7.98 21.05 9.12
C ARG A 383 9.50 21.07 8.90
N ARG A 384 10.27 21.69 9.80
CA ARG A 384 11.74 21.64 9.74
C ARG A 384 12.27 20.28 10.18
N ALA A 385 11.76 19.77 11.28
CA ALA A 385 12.22 18.51 11.86
C ALA A 385 11.95 17.30 10.94
N VAL A 386 10.77 17.22 10.30
CA VAL A 386 10.37 16.07 9.47
C VAL A 386 11.30 15.86 8.27
N LYS A 387 11.90 16.92 7.74
CA LYS A 387 12.93 16.84 6.68
C LYS A 387 14.18 16.07 7.10
N TYR A 388 14.50 16.05 8.40
CA TYR A 388 15.61 15.25 8.93
C TYR A 388 15.21 13.81 9.23
N LEU A 389 13.89 13.55 9.36
CA LEU A 389 13.32 12.22 9.59
C LEU A 389 12.95 11.52 8.29
N GLU A 390 13.27 12.12 7.17
CA GLU A 390 13.03 11.59 5.81
C GLU A 390 13.64 10.19 5.66
N PRO A 391 12.84 9.15 5.38
CA PRO A 391 13.32 7.77 5.41
C PRO A 391 14.36 7.48 4.33
N THR A 392 14.29 8.14 3.17
CA THR A 392 15.24 7.92 2.06
C THR A 392 16.68 8.33 2.38
N ARG A 393 16.89 9.20 3.37
CA ARG A 393 18.25 9.60 3.80
C ARG A 393 19.05 8.49 4.44
N HIS A 394 18.36 7.48 4.97
CA HIS A 394 18.99 6.40 5.73
C HIS A 394 19.41 5.22 4.85
N ASP A 395 19.03 5.21 3.57
CA ASP A 395 19.49 4.20 2.61
C ASP A 395 20.41 4.84 1.54
N PRO A 396 21.74 4.66 1.65
CA PRO A 396 22.70 5.26 0.74
C PRO A 396 22.63 4.68 -0.68
N VAL A 397 22.02 3.51 -0.86
CA VAL A 397 21.88 2.87 -2.17
C VAL A 397 20.95 3.68 -3.07
N LEU A 398 19.93 4.31 -2.52
CA LEU A 398 18.98 5.13 -3.28
C LEU A 398 19.66 6.22 -4.12
N ARG A 399 20.75 6.80 -3.60
CA ARG A 399 21.51 7.85 -4.32
C ARG A 399 22.25 7.35 -5.55
N GLN A 400 22.43 6.05 -5.69
CA GLN A 400 23.13 5.42 -6.81
C GLN A 400 22.23 5.10 -8.00
N PHE A 401 20.89 5.22 -7.81
CA PHE A 401 19.97 5.02 -8.92
C PHE A 401 20.07 6.16 -9.94
N PRO A 402 19.95 5.86 -11.26
CA PRO A 402 20.07 6.87 -12.32
C PRO A 402 19.10 8.05 -12.17
N ASN A 403 17.94 7.79 -11.56
CA ASN A 403 16.89 8.78 -11.36
C ASN A 403 16.70 9.18 -9.88
N ALA A 404 17.72 9.08 -9.06
CA ALA A 404 17.68 9.48 -7.64
C ALA A 404 17.27 10.95 -7.43
N SER A 405 17.53 11.83 -8.42
CA SER A 405 17.12 13.23 -8.38
C SER A 405 15.60 13.46 -8.46
N GLU A 406 14.82 12.45 -8.80
CA GLU A 406 13.36 12.53 -8.84
C GLU A 406 12.70 12.39 -7.44
N LEU A 407 13.47 11.95 -6.41
CA LEU A 407 12.99 11.81 -5.04
C LEU A 407 12.63 13.14 -4.35
#